data_6d875f61e3ea1ec2667ff3f93dbd30b1
#
_entry.id   6d875f61e3ea1ec2667ff3f93dbd30b1
#
_cell.length_a   1.000
_cell.length_b   1.000
_cell.length_c   1.000
_cell.angle_alpha   90.00
_cell.angle_beta   90.00
_cell.angle_gamma   90.00
#
_symmetry.space_group_name_H-M   'P 1'
#
loop_
_entity.id
_entity.type
_entity.pdbx_description
1 polymer ?
#
loop_
_entity_poly.entity_id
_entity_poly.type
_entity_poly.pdbx_seq_one_letter_code
_entity_poly.pdbx_strand_id
1 'polypeptide(L)'
;MAQKLKRELGMFSLIFIGVISVIGSGILVIPAEAAYMAGPASILAVFIAGIAMVLFLLMYAELSSEIPVTGGTVVYPNIANGKIVSSMIGFGLLLAYIVSPPLVLEVMLSYLSTYFPGVYANGQLTYLGIAVASAIFLAFYIINLLGVNLTGILSTALGAIKVAIISFFIVGILIFAFHPSNFFAYGGFAPYGFAGVGLAVSAGGMFFAFTGFRLIVDYAGEAKAPKSIIPKALIYSVLLVFIVYFAMQLALIGAVNWAGLSVYGVSKGDWSSLSSLSSPLSQIALANNLSFLSSLVMFFAIYSPLVWCARPWG
;
A
#
# COMPACT_ATOMS: atom_id res chain seq x y z
N MET A 1 13.86 21.14 28.67
CA MET A 1 12.78 21.99 28.09
C MET A 1 12.24 21.27 26.89
N ALA A 2 10.98 20.83 26.89
CA ALA A 2 10.35 20.20 25.72
C ALA A 2 10.22 21.27 24.63
N GLN A 3 10.89 21.06 23.51
CA GLN A 3 10.80 21.93 22.35
C GLN A 3 9.33 21.96 21.89
N LYS A 4 8.66 23.10 21.96
CA LYS A 4 7.28 23.25 21.51
C LYS A 4 7.26 23.00 20.00
N LEU A 5 6.71 21.88 19.56
CA LEU A 5 6.54 21.56 18.14
C LEU A 5 5.74 22.69 17.46
N LYS A 6 6.20 23.12 16.30
CA LYS A 6 5.48 24.10 15.50
C LYS A 6 4.25 23.47 14.86
N ARG A 7 3.09 24.07 15.05
CA ARG A 7 1.82 23.63 14.45
C ARG A 7 1.67 24.18 13.03
N GLU A 8 2.24 23.48 12.06
CA GLU A 8 2.30 23.95 10.67
C GLU A 8 1.44 23.09 9.70
N LEU A 9 1.05 21.87 10.09
CA LEU A 9 0.34 20.95 9.22
C LEU A 9 -1.13 21.32 9.05
N GLY A 10 -1.53 21.60 7.82
CA GLY A 10 -2.92 21.84 7.42
C GLY A 10 -3.67 20.53 7.07
N MET A 11 -4.98 20.64 6.84
CA MET A 11 -5.83 19.49 6.52
C MET A 11 -5.36 18.72 5.27
N PHE A 12 -5.03 19.44 4.18
CA PHE A 12 -4.57 18.80 2.94
C PHE A 12 -3.25 18.04 3.14
N SER A 13 -2.28 18.63 3.86
CA SER A 13 -1.02 17.97 4.16
C SER A 13 -1.23 16.67 4.93
N LEU A 14 -2.11 16.67 5.93
CA LEU A 14 -2.42 15.48 6.71
C LEU A 14 -3.16 14.40 5.90
N ILE A 15 -4.11 14.81 5.02
CA ILE A 15 -4.76 13.88 4.10
C ILE A 15 -3.72 13.20 3.21
N PHE A 16 -2.84 13.96 2.57
CA PHE A 16 -1.80 13.39 1.72
C PHE A 16 -0.79 12.55 2.49
N ILE A 17 -0.39 12.94 3.70
CA ILE A 17 0.44 12.11 4.59
C ILE A 17 -0.23 10.76 4.83
N GLY A 18 -1.53 10.73 5.14
CA GLY A 18 -2.29 9.50 5.33
C GLY A 18 -2.33 8.65 4.07
N VAL A 19 -2.72 9.24 2.95
CA VAL A 19 -2.83 8.55 1.66
C VAL A 19 -1.48 7.96 1.20
N ILE A 20 -0.42 8.75 1.28
CA ILE A 20 0.94 8.33 0.90
C ILE A 20 1.44 7.21 1.81
N SER A 21 1.04 7.23 3.07
CA SER A 21 1.45 6.22 4.05
C SER A 21 0.80 4.87 3.80
N VAL A 22 -0.40 4.88 3.25
CA VAL A 22 -1.18 3.69 2.91
C VAL A 22 -0.87 3.20 1.50
N ILE A 23 -0.90 4.08 0.49
CA ILE A 23 -0.57 3.73 -0.89
C ILE A 23 0.95 3.56 -1.03
N GLY A 24 1.43 2.36 -0.73
CA GLY A 24 2.81 1.91 -0.86
C GLY A 24 3.01 0.94 -2.01
N SER A 25 4.09 0.15 -1.95
CA SER A 25 4.31 -0.97 -2.87
C SER A 25 3.26 -2.08 -2.72
N GLY A 26 2.55 -2.15 -1.60
CA GLY A 26 1.47 -3.12 -1.39
C GLY A 26 0.37 -3.07 -2.44
N ILE A 27 0.04 -1.90 -3.01
CA ILE A 27 -0.96 -1.79 -4.09
C ILE A 27 -0.56 -2.54 -5.36
N LEU A 28 0.72 -2.85 -5.54
CA LEU A 28 1.24 -3.58 -6.68
C LEU A 28 1.00 -5.09 -6.58
N VAL A 29 0.90 -5.63 -5.36
CA VAL A 29 0.87 -7.08 -5.09
C VAL A 29 -0.45 -7.51 -4.48
N ILE A 30 -0.91 -6.83 -3.43
CA ILE A 30 -2.09 -7.21 -2.65
C ILE A 30 -3.37 -7.43 -3.50
N PRO A 31 -3.68 -6.60 -4.53
CA PRO A 31 -4.84 -6.87 -5.37
C PRO A 31 -4.79 -8.20 -6.11
N ALA A 32 -3.61 -8.63 -6.56
CA ALA A 32 -3.43 -9.92 -7.21
C ALA A 32 -3.48 -11.07 -6.21
N GLU A 33 -2.90 -10.91 -5.02
CA GLU A 33 -2.98 -11.87 -3.91
C GLU A 33 -4.44 -12.10 -3.49
N ALA A 34 -5.22 -11.02 -3.36
CA ALA A 34 -6.64 -11.13 -3.07
C ALA A 34 -7.42 -11.82 -4.19
N ALA A 35 -7.08 -11.54 -5.46
CA ALA A 35 -7.71 -12.17 -6.62
C ALA A 35 -7.38 -13.66 -6.71
N TYR A 36 -6.16 -14.06 -6.40
CA TYR A 36 -5.79 -15.46 -6.40
C TYR A 36 -6.52 -16.27 -5.31
N MET A 37 -6.83 -15.65 -4.16
CA MET A 37 -7.52 -16.29 -3.03
C MET A 37 -9.04 -16.32 -3.17
N ALA A 38 -9.64 -15.29 -3.79
CA ALA A 38 -11.09 -15.12 -3.83
C ALA A 38 -11.68 -14.97 -5.24
N GLY A 39 -10.84 -14.91 -6.28
CA GLY A 39 -11.30 -14.58 -7.62
C GLY A 39 -11.94 -13.21 -7.68
N PRO A 40 -13.02 -13.02 -8.48
CA PRO A 40 -13.73 -11.75 -8.56
C PRO A 40 -14.32 -11.29 -7.23
N ALA A 41 -14.66 -12.21 -6.31
CA ALA A 41 -15.17 -11.87 -4.98
C ALA A 41 -14.14 -11.15 -4.09
N SER A 42 -12.88 -11.04 -4.50
CA SER A 42 -11.86 -10.22 -3.83
C SER A 42 -12.27 -8.74 -3.70
N ILE A 43 -13.19 -8.25 -4.53
CA ILE A 43 -13.81 -6.93 -4.38
C ILE A 43 -14.54 -6.81 -3.02
N LEU A 44 -15.19 -7.88 -2.55
CA LEU A 44 -15.81 -7.90 -1.23
C LEU A 44 -14.77 -7.83 -0.11
N ALA A 45 -13.58 -8.40 -0.33
CA ALA A 45 -12.47 -8.28 0.62
C ALA A 45 -12.04 -6.82 0.81
N VAL A 46 -12.02 -6.00 -0.27
CA VAL A 46 -11.76 -4.55 -0.17
C VAL A 46 -12.82 -3.85 0.68
N PHE A 47 -14.10 -4.18 0.46
CA PHE A 47 -15.20 -3.60 1.25
C PHE A 47 -15.08 -3.95 2.73
N ILE A 48 -14.90 -5.23 3.05
CA ILE A 48 -14.80 -5.71 4.43
C ILE A 48 -13.59 -5.06 5.13
N ALA A 49 -12.43 -5.05 4.48
CA ALA A 49 -11.23 -4.43 5.03
C ALA A 49 -11.40 -2.92 5.22
N GLY A 50 -12.00 -2.23 4.23
CA GLY A 50 -12.26 -0.79 4.30
C GLY A 50 -13.23 -0.43 5.42
N ILE A 51 -14.35 -1.14 5.57
CA ILE A 51 -15.31 -0.92 6.66
C ILE A 51 -14.65 -1.16 8.02
N ALA A 52 -13.92 -2.29 8.18
CA ALA A 52 -13.22 -2.57 9.41
C ALA A 52 -12.21 -1.47 9.76
N MET A 53 -11.47 -0.96 8.76
CA MET A 53 -10.53 0.13 8.97
C MET A 53 -11.23 1.44 9.38
N VAL A 54 -12.39 1.76 8.79
CA VAL A 54 -13.17 2.94 9.20
C VAL A 54 -13.52 2.88 10.68
N LEU A 55 -13.96 1.70 11.19
CA LEU A 55 -14.27 1.53 12.61
C LEU A 55 -13.06 1.80 13.51
N PHE A 56 -11.88 1.30 13.15
CA PHE A 56 -10.64 1.60 13.88
C PHE A 56 -10.29 3.09 13.83
N LEU A 57 -10.48 3.73 12.68
CA LEU A 57 -10.14 5.15 12.51
C LEU A 57 -11.07 6.08 13.27
N LEU A 58 -12.34 5.72 13.46
CA LEU A 58 -13.27 6.50 14.29
C LEU A 58 -12.77 6.56 15.74
N MET A 59 -12.26 5.44 16.28
CA MET A 59 -11.67 5.42 17.63
C MET A 59 -10.43 6.35 17.71
N TYR A 60 -9.55 6.28 16.71
CA TYR A 60 -8.39 7.17 16.67
C TYR A 60 -8.76 8.63 16.44
N ALA A 61 -9.82 8.91 15.66
CA ALA A 61 -10.33 10.25 15.44
C ALA A 61 -10.83 10.90 16.73
N GLU A 62 -11.55 10.14 17.54
CA GLU A 62 -12.02 10.58 18.87
C GLU A 62 -10.83 10.86 19.80
N LEU A 63 -9.96 9.85 20.01
CA LEU A 63 -8.81 9.98 20.89
C LEU A 63 -7.89 11.15 20.49
N SER A 64 -7.60 11.31 19.20
CA SER A 64 -6.72 12.36 18.72
C SER A 64 -7.33 13.76 18.74
N SER A 65 -8.67 13.85 18.75
CA SER A 65 -9.38 15.12 18.93
C SER A 65 -9.35 15.60 20.38
N GLU A 66 -9.42 14.67 21.33
CA GLU A 66 -9.39 14.99 22.76
C GLU A 66 -7.98 15.19 23.28
N ILE A 67 -7.05 14.31 22.89
CA ILE A 67 -5.66 14.28 23.35
C ILE A 67 -4.71 14.42 22.16
N PRO A 68 -4.56 15.65 21.58
CA PRO A 68 -3.71 15.87 20.40
C PRO A 68 -2.23 15.89 20.79
N VAL A 69 -1.61 14.71 20.80
CA VAL A 69 -0.19 14.52 21.13
C VAL A 69 0.54 13.88 19.95
N THR A 70 1.84 14.13 19.84
CA THR A 70 2.69 13.46 18.87
C THR A 70 2.97 12.02 19.34
N GLY A 71 3.02 11.06 18.42
CA GLY A 71 3.20 9.65 18.75
C GLY A 71 1.97 9.01 19.40
N GLY A 72 0.76 9.50 19.07
CA GLY A 72 -0.50 9.07 19.68
C GLY A 72 -0.69 7.56 19.69
N THR A 73 -0.20 6.85 18.64
CA THR A 73 -0.29 5.38 18.54
C THR A 73 0.31 4.66 19.75
N VAL A 74 1.35 5.20 20.38
CA VAL A 74 2.02 4.63 21.58
C VAL A 74 1.52 5.32 22.86
N VAL A 75 1.22 6.63 22.76
CA VAL A 75 0.83 7.43 23.94
C VAL A 75 -0.57 7.06 24.44
N TYR A 76 -1.55 6.84 23.56
CA TYR A 76 -2.91 6.49 23.98
C TYR A 76 -2.99 5.17 24.75
N PRO A 77 -2.35 4.08 24.31
CA PRO A 77 -2.25 2.86 25.12
C PRO A 77 -1.55 3.06 26.45
N ASN A 78 -0.57 3.96 26.54
CA ASN A 78 0.09 4.27 27.80
C ASN A 78 -0.86 4.93 28.79
N ILE A 79 -1.70 5.85 28.31
CA ILE A 79 -2.70 6.53 29.16
C ILE A 79 -3.79 5.55 29.61
N ALA A 80 -4.28 4.69 28.71
CA ALA A 80 -5.38 3.79 28.99
C ALA A 80 -4.97 2.52 29.77
N ASN A 81 -3.83 1.90 29.44
CA ASN A 81 -3.44 0.57 29.90
C ASN A 81 -2.05 0.55 30.57
N GLY A 82 -1.40 1.70 30.70
CA GLY A 82 -0.10 1.82 31.36
C GLY A 82 1.11 1.43 30.51
N LYS A 83 2.29 1.54 31.11
CA LYS A 83 3.59 1.45 30.43
C LYS A 83 3.86 0.10 29.76
N ILE A 84 3.42 -1.01 30.36
CA ILE A 84 3.70 -2.35 29.83
C ILE A 84 3.05 -2.52 28.46
N VAL A 85 1.74 -2.25 28.35
CA VAL A 85 1.00 -2.37 27.09
C VAL A 85 1.56 -1.40 26.03
N SER A 86 1.84 -0.17 26.43
CA SER A 86 2.47 0.83 25.56
C SER A 86 3.84 0.37 25.02
N SER A 87 4.67 -0.23 25.87
CA SER A 87 5.98 -0.76 25.47
C SER A 87 5.86 -1.94 24.51
N MET A 88 4.88 -2.83 24.70
CA MET A 88 4.60 -3.94 23.78
C MET A 88 4.17 -3.42 22.41
N ILE A 89 3.29 -2.43 22.36
CA ILE A 89 2.86 -1.79 21.10
C ILE A 89 4.04 -1.08 20.45
N GLY A 90 4.82 -0.31 21.19
CA GLY A 90 6.01 0.37 20.70
C GLY A 90 7.03 -0.60 20.11
N PHE A 91 7.27 -1.73 20.76
CA PHE A 91 8.14 -2.78 20.25
C PHE A 91 7.58 -3.42 18.97
N GLY A 92 6.28 -3.70 18.92
CA GLY A 92 5.61 -4.19 17.69
C GLY A 92 5.75 -3.22 16.53
N LEU A 93 5.61 -1.91 16.78
CA LEU A 93 5.83 -0.87 15.78
C LEU A 93 7.28 -0.82 15.31
N LEU A 94 8.25 -0.93 16.22
CA LEU A 94 9.68 -1.00 15.88
C LEU A 94 9.95 -2.19 14.95
N LEU A 95 9.43 -3.37 15.26
CA LEU A 95 9.57 -4.54 14.40
C LEU A 95 8.94 -4.30 13.01
N ALA A 96 7.73 -3.70 12.95
CA ALA A 96 7.08 -3.37 11.69
C ALA A 96 7.94 -2.40 10.85
N TYR A 97 8.58 -1.42 11.47
CA TYR A 97 9.48 -0.50 10.76
C TYR A 97 10.77 -1.16 10.28
N ILE A 98 11.31 -2.14 11.01
CA ILE A 98 12.51 -2.89 10.60
C ILE A 98 12.20 -3.81 9.41
N VAL A 99 11.04 -4.46 9.40
CA VAL A 99 10.66 -5.44 8.38
C VAL A 99 10.14 -4.78 7.10
N SER A 100 9.53 -3.59 7.19
CA SER A 100 8.92 -2.93 6.03
C SER A 100 9.89 -2.59 4.88
N PRO A 101 11.12 -2.05 5.10
CA PRO A 101 12.03 -1.72 4.02
C PRO A 101 12.45 -2.93 3.16
N PRO A 102 12.86 -4.08 3.72
CA PRO A 102 13.14 -5.27 2.94
C PRO A 102 11.96 -5.71 2.05
N LEU A 103 10.72 -5.72 2.60
CA LEU A 103 9.52 -6.10 1.85
C LEU A 103 9.27 -5.14 0.67
N VAL A 104 9.44 -3.86 0.88
CA VAL A 104 9.25 -2.85 -0.17
C VAL A 104 10.30 -3.00 -1.28
N LEU A 105 11.55 -3.31 -0.93
CA LEU A 105 12.63 -3.57 -1.88
C LEU A 105 12.42 -4.89 -2.63
N GLU A 106 11.90 -5.92 -1.98
CA GLU A 106 11.54 -7.18 -2.63
C GLU A 106 10.49 -6.95 -3.73
N VAL A 107 9.41 -6.23 -3.43
CA VAL A 107 8.41 -5.86 -4.44
C VAL A 107 9.02 -5.04 -5.57
N MET A 108 9.90 -4.10 -5.28
CA MET A 108 10.59 -3.31 -6.30
C MET A 108 11.41 -4.22 -7.22
N LEU A 109 12.18 -5.16 -6.67
CA LEU A 109 13.01 -6.07 -7.45
C LEU A 109 12.22 -7.14 -8.19
N SER A 110 11.08 -7.59 -7.65
CA SER A 110 10.17 -8.49 -8.37
C SER A 110 9.61 -7.82 -9.63
N TYR A 111 9.26 -6.54 -9.56
CA TYR A 111 8.84 -5.77 -10.74
C TYR A 111 10.01 -5.53 -11.69
N LEU A 112 11.20 -5.21 -11.17
CA LEU A 112 12.40 -5.00 -11.97
C LEU A 112 12.78 -6.27 -12.75
N SER A 113 12.47 -7.46 -12.22
CA SER A 113 12.77 -8.74 -12.87
C SER A 113 12.08 -8.93 -14.22
N THR A 114 11.00 -8.20 -14.49
CA THR A 114 10.34 -8.19 -15.82
C THR A 114 11.31 -7.76 -16.92
N TYR A 115 12.28 -6.89 -16.60
CA TYR A 115 13.30 -6.39 -17.55
C TYR A 115 14.71 -6.96 -17.23
N PHE A 116 14.95 -7.35 -15.99
CA PHE A 116 16.23 -7.88 -15.51
C PHE A 116 16.02 -9.21 -14.76
N PRO A 117 15.83 -10.34 -15.49
CA PRO A 117 15.44 -11.62 -14.87
C PRO A 117 16.42 -12.16 -13.82
N GLY A 118 17.66 -11.68 -13.82
CA GLY A 118 18.70 -12.16 -12.91
C GLY A 118 18.51 -11.79 -11.43
N VAL A 119 17.61 -10.85 -11.07
CA VAL A 119 17.46 -10.36 -9.69
C VAL A 119 16.37 -11.09 -8.89
N TYR A 120 15.40 -11.72 -9.58
CA TYR A 120 14.27 -12.41 -8.96
C TYR A 120 13.95 -13.68 -9.77
N ALA A 121 13.82 -14.82 -9.13
CA ALA A 121 13.53 -16.08 -9.78
C ALA A 121 12.77 -17.02 -8.82
N ASN A 122 11.86 -17.84 -9.35
CA ASN A 122 11.09 -18.84 -8.60
C ASN A 122 10.35 -18.24 -7.37
N GLY A 123 9.83 -17.02 -7.49
CA GLY A 123 9.11 -16.36 -6.39
C GLY A 123 10.02 -15.80 -5.28
N GLN A 124 11.34 -15.71 -5.49
CA GLN A 124 12.30 -15.26 -4.47
C GLN A 124 13.41 -14.39 -5.08
N LEU A 125 14.04 -13.58 -4.24
CA LEU A 125 15.26 -12.86 -4.61
C LEU A 125 16.42 -13.85 -4.84
N THR A 126 17.12 -13.67 -5.94
CA THR A 126 18.39 -14.37 -6.17
C THR A 126 19.50 -13.79 -5.29
N TYR A 127 20.66 -14.43 -5.21
CA TYR A 127 21.84 -13.85 -4.53
C TYR A 127 22.21 -12.48 -5.09
N LEU A 128 22.11 -12.30 -6.42
CA LEU A 128 22.29 -10.98 -7.05
C LEU A 128 21.21 -10.00 -6.60
N GLY A 129 19.95 -10.43 -6.55
CA GLY A 129 18.83 -9.62 -6.06
C GLY A 129 19.04 -9.16 -4.61
N ILE A 130 19.48 -10.06 -3.72
CA ILE A 130 19.79 -9.74 -2.32
C ILE A 130 20.94 -8.72 -2.25
N ALA A 131 22.00 -8.88 -3.06
CA ALA A 131 23.10 -7.94 -3.10
C ALA A 131 22.66 -6.54 -3.57
N VAL A 132 21.83 -6.47 -4.61
CA VAL A 132 21.26 -5.21 -5.13
C VAL A 132 20.33 -4.57 -4.09
N ALA A 133 19.44 -5.35 -3.46
CA ALA A 133 18.56 -4.85 -2.38
C ALA A 133 19.37 -4.27 -1.23
N SER A 134 20.41 -4.98 -0.79
CA SER A 134 21.28 -4.54 0.30
C SER A 134 22.04 -3.26 -0.04
N ALA A 135 22.53 -3.14 -1.27
CA ALA A 135 23.21 -1.93 -1.74
C ALA A 135 22.25 -0.72 -1.76
N ILE A 136 21.04 -0.90 -2.26
CA ILE A 136 19.99 0.14 -2.27
C ILE A 136 19.62 0.54 -0.84
N PHE A 137 19.40 -0.45 0.04
CA PHE A 137 19.07 -0.20 1.45
C PHE A 137 20.19 0.61 2.15
N LEU A 138 21.46 0.22 1.94
CA LEU A 138 22.60 0.93 2.50
C LEU A 138 22.71 2.36 1.97
N ALA A 139 22.47 2.57 0.68
CA ALA A 139 22.46 3.90 0.09
C ALA A 139 21.39 4.81 0.75
N PHE A 140 20.17 4.30 0.96
CA PHE A 140 19.13 5.04 1.66
C PHE A 140 19.45 5.30 3.13
N TYR A 141 20.04 4.33 3.80
CA TYR A 141 20.49 4.48 5.17
C TYR A 141 21.51 5.62 5.29
N ILE A 142 22.50 5.66 4.40
CA ILE A 142 23.50 6.74 4.36
C ILE A 142 22.85 8.11 4.07
N ILE A 143 21.92 8.17 3.10
CA ILE A 143 21.18 9.41 2.78
C ILE A 143 20.40 9.91 4.02
N ASN A 144 19.77 9.01 4.76
CA ASN A 144 19.06 9.37 6.00
C ASN A 144 20.02 9.89 7.08
N LEU A 145 21.21 9.28 7.24
CA LEU A 145 22.21 9.76 8.20
C LEU A 145 22.75 11.17 7.85
N LEU A 146 22.77 11.53 6.57
CA LEU A 146 23.19 12.86 6.12
C LEU A 146 22.12 13.93 6.37
N GLY A 147 20.98 13.57 6.96
CA GLY A 147 19.97 14.54 7.40
C GLY A 147 19.26 15.26 6.25
N VAL A 148 19.01 14.61 5.14
CA VAL A 148 18.22 15.16 4.03
C VAL A 148 16.76 15.31 4.49
N ASN A 149 16.46 16.43 5.12
CA ASN A 149 15.11 16.84 5.45
C ASN A 149 14.36 17.20 4.17
N LEU A 150 13.72 16.21 3.55
CA LEU A 150 12.69 16.46 2.56
C LEU A 150 11.48 17.04 3.29
N THR A 151 11.44 18.36 3.35
CA THR A 151 10.40 19.14 4.04
C THR A 151 8.99 18.70 3.58
N GLY A 152 7.99 18.91 4.45
CA GLY A 152 6.61 18.44 4.23
C GLY A 152 5.97 18.82 2.89
N ILE A 153 6.42 19.92 2.24
CA ILE A 153 5.96 20.32 0.90
C ILE A 153 6.45 19.34 -0.15
N LEU A 154 7.73 18.95 -0.11
CA LEU A 154 8.30 18.01 -1.09
C LEU A 154 7.70 16.61 -0.91
N SER A 155 7.52 16.14 0.32
CA SER A 155 6.86 14.85 0.57
C SER A 155 5.41 14.84 0.09
N THR A 156 4.68 15.94 0.25
CA THR A 156 3.30 16.09 -0.24
C THR A 156 3.26 16.05 -1.78
N ALA A 157 4.16 16.77 -2.45
CA ALA A 157 4.24 16.78 -3.92
C ALA A 157 4.61 15.40 -4.48
N LEU A 158 5.62 14.74 -3.90
CA LEU A 158 6.02 13.39 -4.29
C LEU A 158 4.88 12.38 -4.09
N GLY A 159 4.11 12.54 -3.02
CA GLY A 159 2.95 11.70 -2.79
C GLY A 159 1.79 11.95 -3.75
N ALA A 160 1.53 13.18 -4.11
CA ALA A 160 0.52 13.51 -5.12
C ALA A 160 0.87 12.87 -6.48
N ILE A 161 2.14 12.93 -6.88
CA ILE A 161 2.64 12.25 -8.08
C ILE A 161 2.39 10.74 -8.00
N LYS A 162 2.65 10.12 -6.85
CA LYS A 162 2.42 8.70 -6.59
C LYS A 162 0.95 8.30 -6.80
N VAL A 163 0.03 9.08 -6.23
CA VAL A 163 -1.41 8.87 -6.41
C VAL A 163 -1.81 9.09 -7.87
N ALA A 164 -1.28 10.11 -8.53
CA ALA A 164 -1.57 10.39 -9.93
C ALA A 164 -1.13 9.25 -10.86
N ILE A 165 0.07 8.70 -10.66
CA ILE A 165 0.59 7.57 -11.46
C ILE A 165 -0.34 6.36 -11.34
N ILE A 166 -0.69 5.97 -10.11
CA ILE A 166 -1.51 4.79 -9.91
C ILE A 166 -2.95 4.99 -10.41
N SER A 167 -3.50 6.20 -10.24
CA SER A 167 -4.82 6.54 -10.79
C SER A 167 -4.84 6.52 -12.31
N PHE A 168 -3.78 7.02 -12.95
CA PHE A 168 -3.65 6.97 -14.41
C PHE A 168 -3.56 5.52 -14.91
N PHE A 169 -2.81 4.65 -14.21
CA PHE A 169 -2.76 3.23 -14.51
C PHE A 169 -4.15 2.59 -14.42
N ILE A 170 -4.88 2.82 -13.31
CA ILE A 170 -6.23 2.28 -13.10
C ILE A 170 -7.16 2.72 -14.23
N VAL A 171 -7.19 4.00 -14.54
CA VAL A 171 -8.05 4.55 -15.60
C VAL A 171 -7.67 3.95 -16.95
N GLY A 172 -6.38 3.86 -17.27
CA GLY A 172 -5.90 3.25 -18.50
C GLY A 172 -6.33 1.78 -18.65
N ILE A 173 -6.20 1.00 -17.59
CA ILE A 173 -6.66 -0.41 -17.57
C ILE A 173 -8.19 -0.48 -17.76
N LEU A 174 -8.96 0.34 -17.06
CA LEU A 174 -10.43 0.34 -17.16
C LEU A 174 -10.93 0.72 -18.57
N ILE A 175 -10.21 1.58 -19.28
CA ILE A 175 -10.60 2.03 -20.63
C ILE A 175 -10.17 1.01 -21.70
N PHE A 176 -8.95 0.46 -21.61
CA PHE A 176 -8.35 -0.28 -22.71
C PHE A 176 -8.31 -1.80 -22.54
N ALA A 177 -8.48 -2.32 -21.30
CA ALA A 177 -8.32 -3.74 -21.02
C ALA A 177 -9.45 -4.34 -20.18
N PHE A 178 -10.55 -3.63 -19.96
CA PHE A 178 -11.60 -4.09 -19.07
C PHE A 178 -12.59 -5.05 -19.75
N HIS A 179 -12.68 -6.29 -19.25
CA HIS A 179 -13.60 -7.34 -19.70
C HIS A 179 -14.58 -7.70 -18.58
N PRO A 180 -15.84 -7.21 -18.62
CA PRO A 180 -16.84 -7.50 -17.60
C PRO A 180 -17.14 -8.99 -17.43
N SER A 181 -16.96 -9.79 -18.48
CA SER A 181 -17.14 -11.23 -18.45
C SER A 181 -16.28 -11.95 -17.43
N ASN A 182 -15.10 -11.41 -17.08
CA ASN A 182 -14.21 -12.00 -16.09
C ASN A 182 -14.84 -12.14 -14.70
N PHE A 183 -15.86 -11.35 -14.39
CA PHE A 183 -16.54 -11.42 -13.08
C PHE A 183 -17.43 -12.66 -12.93
N PHE A 184 -17.85 -13.29 -14.01
CA PHE A 184 -18.81 -14.39 -13.94
C PHE A 184 -18.44 -15.62 -14.79
N ALA A 185 -17.56 -15.47 -15.79
CA ALA A 185 -17.29 -16.53 -16.78
C ALA A 185 -16.45 -17.69 -16.23
N TYR A 186 -15.64 -17.46 -15.19
CA TYR A 186 -14.63 -18.41 -14.72
C TYR A 186 -14.89 -18.82 -13.26
N GLY A 187 -15.81 -19.76 -13.07
CA GLY A 187 -16.21 -20.25 -11.76
C GLY A 187 -17.22 -19.36 -11.02
N GLY A 188 -17.80 -18.36 -11.72
CA GLY A 188 -18.73 -17.42 -11.14
C GLY A 188 -18.05 -16.28 -10.36
N PHE A 189 -18.85 -15.47 -9.65
CA PHE A 189 -18.34 -14.34 -8.88
C PHE A 189 -17.46 -14.74 -7.69
N ALA A 190 -17.78 -15.86 -7.02
CA ALA A 190 -17.06 -16.34 -5.84
C ALA A 190 -16.61 -17.80 -6.05
N PRO A 191 -15.61 -18.08 -6.92
CA PRO A 191 -15.19 -19.42 -7.26
C PRO A 191 -14.70 -20.24 -6.05
N TYR A 192 -14.17 -19.57 -5.02
CA TYR A 192 -13.69 -20.20 -3.78
C TYR A 192 -14.61 -19.93 -2.58
N GLY A 193 -15.85 -19.48 -2.84
CA GLY A 193 -16.83 -19.17 -1.82
C GLY A 193 -16.42 -18.02 -0.89
N PHE A 194 -17.18 -17.81 0.19
CA PHE A 194 -16.89 -16.75 1.17
C PHE A 194 -15.63 -17.02 2.02
N ALA A 195 -15.20 -18.29 2.11
CA ALA A 195 -13.93 -18.63 2.77
C ALA A 195 -12.75 -17.98 2.04
N GLY A 196 -12.76 -17.98 0.70
CA GLY A 196 -11.77 -17.28 -0.12
C GLY A 196 -11.75 -15.78 0.16
N VAL A 197 -12.92 -15.15 0.33
CA VAL A 197 -13.00 -13.73 0.72
C VAL A 197 -12.36 -13.48 2.08
N GLY A 198 -12.62 -14.33 3.07
CA GLY A 198 -11.98 -14.25 4.39
C GLY A 198 -10.46 -14.39 4.32
N LEU A 199 -9.96 -15.31 3.49
CA LEU A 199 -8.52 -15.46 3.23
C LEU A 199 -7.93 -14.22 2.56
N ALA A 200 -8.62 -13.64 1.57
CA ALA A 200 -8.16 -12.42 0.90
C ALA A 200 -8.06 -11.23 1.86
N VAL A 201 -8.99 -11.11 2.82
CA VAL A 201 -8.95 -10.05 3.86
C VAL A 201 -7.75 -10.25 4.78
N SER A 202 -7.52 -11.47 5.25
CA SER A 202 -6.49 -11.80 6.26
C SER A 202 -5.13 -12.12 5.61
N ALA A 203 -4.95 -13.32 5.08
CA ALA A 203 -3.69 -13.81 4.53
C ALA A 203 -3.29 -13.11 3.23
N GLY A 204 -4.28 -12.71 2.38
CA GLY A 204 -4.05 -11.92 1.17
C GLY A 204 -3.67 -10.46 1.43
N GLY A 205 -3.62 -10.06 2.70
CA GLY A 205 -3.11 -8.76 3.11
C GLY A 205 -4.03 -7.58 2.83
N MET A 206 -5.29 -7.79 2.41
CA MET A 206 -6.19 -6.69 2.09
C MET A 206 -6.47 -5.79 3.31
N PHE A 207 -6.60 -6.37 4.50
CA PHE A 207 -6.72 -5.58 5.73
C PHE A 207 -5.43 -4.78 6.01
N PHE A 208 -4.27 -5.41 5.81
CA PHE A 208 -2.97 -4.75 5.96
C PHE A 208 -2.78 -3.60 4.97
N ALA A 209 -3.34 -3.72 3.74
CA ALA A 209 -3.28 -2.68 2.72
C ALA A 209 -3.84 -1.33 3.20
N PHE A 210 -4.79 -1.34 4.12
CA PHE A 210 -5.38 -0.14 4.69
C PHE A 210 -4.65 0.39 5.94
N THR A 211 -3.62 -0.26 6.43
CA THR A 211 -2.82 0.24 7.56
C THR A 211 -1.92 1.41 7.11
N GLY A 212 -1.55 2.29 8.01
CA GLY A 212 -0.70 3.43 7.67
C GLY A 212 -1.33 4.77 8.04
N PHE A 213 -2.65 4.87 8.15
CA PHE A 213 -3.35 6.08 8.58
C PHE A 213 -2.92 6.55 9.98
N ARG A 214 -2.37 5.67 10.80
CA ARG A 214 -1.81 5.99 12.12
C ARG A 214 -0.82 7.16 12.09
N LEU A 215 -0.10 7.36 10.98
CA LEU A 215 0.80 8.49 10.86
C LEU A 215 0.10 9.84 11.00
N ILE A 216 -1.17 9.98 10.57
CA ILE A 216 -1.95 11.19 10.82
C ILE A 216 -2.09 11.43 12.33
N VAL A 217 -2.34 10.37 13.09
CA VAL A 217 -2.48 10.40 14.55
C VAL A 217 -1.14 10.76 15.21
N ASP A 218 -0.06 10.19 14.71
CA ASP A 218 1.28 10.44 15.24
C ASP A 218 1.74 11.90 15.00
N TYR A 219 1.25 12.56 13.95
CA TYR A 219 1.47 13.99 13.67
C TYR A 219 0.42 14.92 14.30
N ALA A 220 -0.46 14.44 15.16
CA ALA A 220 -1.53 15.25 15.73
C ALA A 220 -1.01 16.49 16.49
N GLY A 221 0.15 16.38 17.15
CA GLY A 221 0.79 17.50 17.86
C GLY A 221 1.25 18.64 16.96
N GLU A 222 1.45 18.38 15.65
CA GLU A 222 1.92 19.35 14.65
C GLU A 222 0.79 19.96 13.81
N ALA A 223 -0.45 19.50 14.00
CA ALA A 223 -1.62 20.02 13.30
C ALA A 223 -2.00 21.43 13.77
N LYS A 224 -2.38 22.32 12.83
CA LYS A 224 -2.81 23.70 13.14
C LYS A 224 -4.02 23.76 14.06
N ALA A 225 -5.01 22.90 13.83
CA ALA A 225 -6.23 22.81 14.65
C ALA A 225 -6.57 21.33 14.86
N PRO A 226 -5.84 20.59 15.72
CA PRO A 226 -5.89 19.14 15.78
C PRO A 226 -7.30 18.60 16.04
N LYS A 227 -8.06 19.18 16.97
CA LYS A 227 -9.41 18.75 17.31
C LYS A 227 -10.37 18.68 16.12
N SER A 228 -10.23 19.54 15.14
CA SER A 228 -11.13 19.60 13.98
C SER A 228 -10.52 19.02 12.71
N ILE A 229 -9.19 19.13 12.55
CA ILE A 229 -8.49 18.72 11.32
C ILE A 229 -8.20 17.23 11.31
N ILE A 230 -7.76 16.65 12.45
CA ILE A 230 -7.34 15.25 12.49
C ILE A 230 -8.49 14.28 12.16
N PRO A 231 -9.68 14.37 12.79
CA PRO A 231 -10.80 13.49 12.45
C PRO A 231 -11.19 13.57 10.98
N LYS A 232 -11.23 14.78 10.42
CA LYS A 232 -11.57 15.00 9.01
C LYS A 232 -10.49 14.42 8.09
N ALA A 233 -9.21 14.64 8.42
CA ALA A 233 -8.09 14.12 7.63
C ALA A 233 -8.10 12.59 7.61
N LEU A 234 -8.37 11.92 8.73
CA LEU A 234 -8.50 10.47 8.81
C LEU A 234 -9.63 9.97 7.91
N ILE A 235 -10.84 10.56 8.02
CA ILE A 235 -12.01 10.14 7.23
C ILE A 235 -11.74 10.35 5.72
N TYR A 236 -11.29 11.54 5.32
CA TYR A 236 -11.04 11.81 3.90
C TYR A 236 -9.92 10.96 3.31
N SER A 237 -8.88 10.68 4.09
CA SER A 237 -7.81 9.79 3.66
C SER A 237 -8.29 8.37 3.42
N VAL A 238 -9.06 7.79 4.35
CA VAL A 238 -9.57 6.42 4.20
C VAL A 238 -10.54 6.30 3.03
N LEU A 239 -11.40 7.29 2.83
CA LEU A 239 -12.34 7.31 1.70
C LEU A 239 -11.59 7.35 0.37
N LEU A 240 -10.58 8.21 0.25
CA LEU A 240 -9.79 8.31 -0.98
C LEU A 240 -9.01 7.02 -1.26
N VAL A 241 -8.39 6.45 -0.24
CA VAL A 241 -7.68 5.17 -0.37
C VAL A 241 -8.64 4.04 -0.70
N PHE A 242 -9.82 4.00 -0.09
CA PHE A 242 -10.85 3.01 -0.39
C PHE A 242 -11.25 3.06 -1.86
N ILE A 243 -11.49 4.26 -2.41
CA ILE A 243 -11.83 4.45 -3.83
C ILE A 243 -10.69 3.92 -4.72
N VAL A 244 -9.44 4.24 -4.40
CA VAL A 244 -8.28 3.80 -5.18
C VAL A 244 -8.12 2.27 -5.14
N TYR A 245 -8.20 1.63 -3.97
CA TYR A 245 -8.09 0.17 -3.85
C TYR A 245 -9.26 -0.55 -4.49
N PHE A 246 -10.47 -0.03 -4.35
CA PHE A 246 -11.65 -0.58 -4.98
C PHE A 246 -11.55 -0.52 -6.52
N ALA A 247 -11.18 0.65 -7.06
CA ALA A 247 -10.97 0.82 -8.49
C ALA A 247 -9.81 -0.04 -9.01
N MET A 248 -8.73 -0.20 -8.24
CA MET A 248 -7.62 -1.07 -8.60
C MET A 248 -8.06 -2.54 -8.65
N GLN A 249 -8.83 -3.00 -7.65
CA GLN A 249 -9.32 -4.38 -7.64
C GLN A 249 -10.27 -4.66 -8.81
N LEU A 250 -11.18 -3.72 -9.11
CA LEU A 250 -12.03 -3.78 -10.30
C LEU A 250 -11.21 -3.86 -11.58
N ALA A 251 -10.24 -2.97 -11.73
CA ALA A 251 -9.37 -2.90 -12.90
C ALA A 251 -8.59 -4.21 -13.09
N LEU A 252 -7.99 -4.74 -12.00
CA LEU A 252 -7.23 -5.97 -12.05
C LEU A 252 -8.10 -7.15 -12.51
N ILE A 253 -9.25 -7.39 -11.87
CA ILE A 253 -10.16 -8.49 -12.22
C ILE A 253 -10.61 -8.36 -13.68
N GLY A 254 -11.05 -7.16 -14.09
CA GLY A 254 -11.49 -6.90 -15.45
C GLY A 254 -10.38 -7.07 -16.49
N ALA A 255 -9.13 -6.83 -16.13
CA ALA A 255 -8.00 -6.85 -17.07
C ALA A 255 -7.33 -8.23 -17.21
N VAL A 256 -7.74 -9.26 -16.47
CA VAL A 256 -7.15 -10.60 -16.62
C VAL A 256 -7.38 -11.12 -18.02
N ASN A 257 -6.34 -11.16 -18.82
CA ASN A 257 -6.32 -11.76 -20.16
C ASN A 257 -5.66 -13.14 -20.08
N TRP A 258 -6.49 -14.15 -19.93
CA TRP A 258 -6.04 -15.54 -19.74
C TRP A 258 -5.13 -16.05 -20.85
N ALA A 259 -5.41 -15.66 -22.11
CA ALA A 259 -4.59 -16.06 -23.25
C ALA A 259 -3.20 -15.39 -23.21
N GLY A 260 -3.15 -14.10 -22.94
CA GLY A 260 -1.89 -13.36 -22.85
C GLY A 260 -1.06 -13.73 -21.61
N LEU A 261 -1.72 -14.12 -20.51
CA LEU A 261 -1.04 -14.50 -19.27
C LEU A 261 -0.52 -15.94 -19.27
N SER A 262 -0.93 -16.80 -20.22
CA SER A 262 -0.43 -18.18 -20.34
C SER A 262 1.10 -18.26 -20.48
N VAL A 263 1.73 -17.25 -21.06
CA VAL A 263 3.20 -17.14 -21.18
C VAL A 263 3.89 -17.05 -19.81
N TYR A 264 3.17 -16.57 -18.79
CA TYR A 264 3.66 -16.43 -17.41
C TYR A 264 3.23 -17.59 -16.50
N GLY A 265 2.72 -18.71 -17.08
CA GLY A 265 2.30 -19.89 -16.32
C GLY A 265 0.88 -19.82 -15.75
N VAL A 266 0.07 -18.82 -16.15
CA VAL A 266 -1.31 -18.66 -15.71
C VAL A 266 -2.21 -19.59 -16.53
N SER A 267 -2.98 -20.45 -15.85
CA SER A 267 -3.96 -21.35 -16.47
C SER A 267 -5.29 -20.62 -16.72
N LYS A 268 -5.89 -20.84 -17.89
CA LYS A 268 -7.15 -20.21 -18.25
C LYS A 268 -8.26 -20.54 -17.25
N GLY A 269 -8.83 -19.52 -16.65
CA GLY A 269 -9.98 -19.64 -15.75
C GLY A 269 -9.63 -20.07 -14.32
N ASP A 270 -8.38 -20.34 -14.05
CA ASP A 270 -7.89 -20.65 -12.70
C ASP A 270 -7.31 -19.41 -12.02
N TRP A 271 -8.11 -18.78 -11.19
CA TRP A 271 -7.68 -17.60 -10.42
C TRP A 271 -6.50 -17.88 -9.51
N SER A 272 -6.37 -19.11 -8.99
CA SER A 272 -5.25 -19.48 -8.11
C SER A 272 -3.90 -19.44 -8.83
N SER A 273 -3.89 -19.62 -10.14
CA SER A 273 -2.68 -19.54 -10.96
C SER A 273 -2.09 -18.12 -11.08
N LEU A 274 -2.82 -17.08 -10.69
CA LEU A 274 -2.28 -15.70 -10.62
C LEU A 274 -1.12 -15.57 -9.63
N SER A 275 -0.98 -16.50 -8.68
CA SER A 275 0.16 -16.59 -7.77
C SER A 275 1.51 -16.80 -8.48
N SER A 276 1.51 -17.25 -9.74
CA SER A 276 2.72 -17.39 -10.56
C SER A 276 3.29 -16.05 -11.05
N LEU A 277 2.50 -14.97 -10.98
CA LEU A 277 2.90 -13.65 -11.46
C LEU A 277 3.87 -12.98 -10.48
N SER A 278 5.11 -12.72 -10.91
CA SER A 278 6.11 -12.00 -10.11
C SER A 278 5.88 -10.47 -10.08
N SER A 279 5.28 -9.93 -11.12
CA SER A 279 4.93 -8.51 -11.26
C SER A 279 3.51 -8.35 -11.82
N PRO A 280 2.46 -8.65 -11.01
CA PRO A 280 1.11 -8.89 -11.51
C PRO A 280 0.56 -7.76 -12.40
N LEU A 281 0.60 -6.50 -11.93
CA LEU A 281 0.04 -5.38 -12.68
C LEU A 281 0.79 -5.13 -14.00
N SER A 282 2.13 -5.28 -13.97
CA SER A 282 2.96 -5.12 -15.16
C SER A 282 2.68 -6.22 -16.20
N GLN A 283 2.63 -7.48 -15.76
CA GLN A 283 2.38 -8.64 -16.62
C GLN A 283 0.95 -8.63 -17.17
N ILE A 284 -0.05 -8.22 -16.38
CA ILE A 284 -1.42 -8.02 -16.86
C ILE A 284 -1.49 -6.92 -17.94
N ALA A 285 -0.77 -5.82 -17.74
CA ALA A 285 -0.71 -4.76 -18.76
C ALA A 285 -0.05 -5.25 -20.06
N LEU A 286 1.06 -5.99 -19.96
CA LEU A 286 1.75 -6.60 -21.12
C LEU A 286 0.88 -7.62 -21.85
N ALA A 287 0.15 -8.46 -21.10
CA ALA A 287 -0.78 -9.44 -21.67
C ALA A 287 -1.91 -8.79 -22.49
N ASN A 288 -2.21 -7.52 -22.24
CA ASN A 288 -3.18 -6.71 -22.97
C ASN A 288 -2.52 -5.78 -24.00
N ASN A 289 -1.24 -5.95 -24.32
CA ASN A 289 -0.45 -5.12 -25.23
C ASN A 289 -0.35 -3.64 -24.81
N LEU A 290 -0.45 -3.35 -23.51
CA LEU A 290 -0.37 -2.02 -22.93
C LEU A 290 1.03 -1.77 -22.32
N SER A 291 2.07 -1.82 -23.15
CA SER A 291 3.48 -1.68 -22.74
C SER A 291 3.77 -0.36 -22.02
N PHE A 292 3.09 0.73 -22.42
CA PHE A 292 3.21 2.02 -21.72
C PHE A 292 2.73 1.95 -20.27
N LEU A 293 1.58 1.31 -20.02
CA LEU A 293 1.06 1.13 -18.66
C LEU A 293 1.94 0.21 -17.81
N SER A 294 2.51 -0.84 -18.43
CA SER A 294 3.51 -1.68 -17.77
C SER A 294 4.73 -0.88 -17.33
N SER A 295 5.28 -0.04 -18.21
CA SER A 295 6.42 0.84 -17.88
C SER A 295 6.07 1.85 -16.78
N LEU A 296 4.85 2.37 -16.78
CA LEU A 296 4.36 3.29 -15.76
C LEU A 296 4.30 2.64 -14.37
N VAL A 297 3.78 1.41 -14.29
CA VAL A 297 3.75 0.64 -13.02
C VAL A 297 5.15 0.27 -12.58
N MET A 298 6.04 -0.06 -13.50
CA MET A 298 7.46 -0.28 -13.22
C MET A 298 8.11 0.96 -12.61
N PHE A 299 7.87 2.12 -13.22
CA PHE A 299 8.34 3.39 -12.67
C PHE A 299 7.77 3.61 -11.25
N PHE A 300 6.49 3.33 -11.04
CA PHE A 300 5.88 3.41 -9.71
C PHE A 300 6.53 2.45 -8.72
N ALA A 301 6.85 1.22 -9.12
CA ALA A 301 7.49 0.22 -8.27
C ALA A 301 8.88 0.67 -7.79
N ILE A 302 9.63 1.39 -8.63
CA ILE A 302 10.93 1.99 -8.27
C ILE A 302 10.73 3.27 -7.44
N TYR A 303 9.82 4.13 -7.87
CA TYR A 303 9.60 5.44 -7.27
C TYR A 303 9.00 5.36 -5.84
N SER A 304 8.07 4.42 -5.62
CA SER A 304 7.36 4.28 -4.35
C SER A 304 8.28 4.01 -3.15
N PRO A 305 9.24 3.09 -3.21
CA PRO A 305 10.26 2.90 -2.18
C PRO A 305 11.12 4.13 -1.93
N LEU A 306 11.54 4.82 -3.00
CA LEU A 306 12.35 6.03 -2.90
C LEU A 306 11.66 7.10 -2.07
N VAL A 307 10.38 7.36 -2.32
CA VAL A 307 9.57 8.31 -1.56
C VAL A 307 9.39 7.86 -0.11
N TRP A 308 9.25 6.55 0.13
CA TRP A 308 9.07 6.02 1.46
C TRP A 308 10.35 6.12 2.30
N CYS A 309 11.51 5.82 1.72
CA CYS A 309 12.81 5.91 2.38
C CYS A 309 13.29 7.36 2.60
N ALA A 310 12.81 8.30 1.79
CA ALA A 310 13.18 9.71 1.88
C ALA A 310 12.44 10.48 3.00
N ARG A 311 11.59 9.81 3.79
CA ARG A 311 10.88 10.45 4.91
C ARG A 311 11.84 10.68 6.07
N PRO A 312 11.74 11.84 6.75
CA PRO A 312 12.43 12.00 8.02
C PRO A 312 11.85 11.01 9.04
N TRP A 313 12.70 10.19 9.58
CA TRP A 313 12.42 9.33 10.72
C TRP A 313 12.65 10.19 11.97
N GLY A 314 11.65 11.00 12.33
CA GLY A 314 11.67 11.84 13.51
C GLY A 314 11.21 11.11 14.76
#